data_8b44108cd959b669af172bc34d96169e
#
_entry.id   8b44108cd959b669af172bc34d96169e
#
_cell.length_a   1.000
_cell.length_b   1.000
_cell.length_c   1.000
_cell.angle_alpha   90.00
_cell.angle_beta   90.00
_cell.angle_gamma   90.00
#
_symmetry.space_group_name_H-M   'P 1'
#
loop_
_entity.id
_entity.type
_entity.pdbx_description
1 polymer ?
#
loop_
_entity_poly.entity_id
_entity_poly.type
_entity_poly.pdbx_seq_one_letter_code
_entity_poly.pdbx_strand_id
1 'polypeptide(L)'
;MDVSMLTVALLACPLVFSLIMAALPKTTSYNVFAGLNTISVAATLVLSVVTAGTMLSSGQNIDALGLWLHLDSLSSIFVLLVGIIGFITGVYSISYIKIDIEEKTMPAERTKQYYALFSLFVFTMLLACLSNNIILTWAAVEATTLSTVFLVGIYKNKQALEASWKYAMVCTAGVAFGLFGTLLIYANAADIMPNAHEAAFLTSIMPYADQFDPMLVRLAFAFIVIGFGTKAGLFPMHTWLPDAHSQAPSPVSALLSGVLLKCAMLVIIRFYSLSIITVGDTYPRTLLLILGTLSILVAALCIFKQDDIKRRFAYSSVDNVGVVALCLGIGGPLGIAACLLHCIFHGFTKALAFCMAGNIQHIYHTRDLNKIKGVVEIAPVTAALTIIALLALAAFPPFALFISEFLTFVAGVQSGPIWVVVLVAIGLTGVYFALTGIALKSIFGKAPEGMKRNEVPALMIIPEIALAIVVMWFGIATPVAITSGVEDATSVVLNQSVEELHEAPLYRMVFSSQTKTSEVN
;
A
#
# COMPACT_ATOMS: atom_id res chain seq x y z
N MET A 1 22.66 18.58 8.92
CA MET A 1 22.97 17.33 8.21
C MET A 1 22.40 17.52 6.81
N ASP A 2 23.14 17.23 5.78
CA ASP A 2 22.65 17.39 4.41
C ASP A 2 21.44 16.46 4.20
N VAL A 3 20.40 16.95 3.54
CA VAL A 3 19.13 16.19 3.37
C VAL A 3 19.37 14.95 2.50
N SER A 4 20.32 14.99 1.58
CA SER A 4 20.75 13.81 0.82
C SER A 4 21.30 12.70 1.72
N MET A 5 22.08 13.06 2.76
CA MET A 5 22.57 12.10 3.77
C MET A 5 21.42 11.52 4.62
N LEU A 6 20.38 12.32 4.92
CA LEU A 6 19.20 11.81 5.63
C LEU A 6 18.44 10.77 4.81
N THR A 7 18.32 10.98 3.49
CA THR A 7 17.69 10.01 2.58
C THR A 7 18.48 8.70 2.52
N VAL A 8 19.81 8.76 2.50
CA VAL A 8 20.67 7.58 2.60
C VAL A 8 20.53 6.88 3.95
N ALA A 9 20.49 7.65 5.05
CA ALA A 9 20.31 7.10 6.39
C ALA A 9 18.95 6.42 6.56
N LEU A 10 17.89 7.01 5.98
CA LEU A 10 16.55 6.43 5.94
C LEU A 10 16.56 5.03 5.30
N LEU A 11 17.23 4.90 4.17
CA LEU A 11 17.34 3.62 3.47
C LEU A 11 18.25 2.64 4.21
N ALA A 12 19.39 3.09 4.73
CA ALA A 12 20.35 2.24 5.42
C ALA A 12 19.84 1.71 6.77
N CYS A 13 19.03 2.49 7.48
CA CYS A 13 18.56 2.14 8.82
C CYS A 13 17.90 0.75 8.89
N PRO A 14 16.80 0.44 8.19
CA PRO A 14 16.16 -0.87 8.30
C PRO A 14 17.04 -2.00 7.74
N LEU A 15 17.93 -1.74 6.77
CA LEU A 15 18.88 -2.72 6.25
C LEU A 15 19.90 -3.11 7.32
N VAL A 16 20.52 -2.13 7.98
CA VAL A 16 21.53 -2.37 9.03
C VAL A 16 20.90 -3.17 10.18
N PHE A 17 19.71 -2.80 10.64
CA PHE A 17 19.03 -3.55 11.70
C PHE A 17 18.65 -4.98 11.25
N SER A 18 18.24 -5.16 10.00
CA SER A 18 17.99 -6.48 9.43
C SER A 18 19.25 -7.36 9.47
N LEU A 19 20.40 -6.82 9.02
CA LEU A 19 21.69 -7.52 9.03
C LEU A 19 22.16 -7.84 10.46
N ILE A 20 22.03 -6.89 11.40
CA ILE A 20 22.35 -7.12 12.82
C ILE A 20 21.51 -8.28 13.36
N MET A 21 20.18 -8.24 13.19
CA MET A 21 19.29 -9.30 13.65
C MET A 21 19.59 -10.64 12.97
N ALA A 22 19.95 -10.62 11.69
CA ALA A 22 20.35 -11.81 10.95
C ALA A 22 21.70 -12.40 11.43
N ALA A 23 22.60 -11.60 11.96
CA ALA A 23 23.90 -12.04 12.48
C ALA A 23 23.82 -12.61 13.91
N LEU A 24 22.83 -12.20 14.72
CA LEU A 24 22.69 -12.65 16.10
C LEU A 24 22.47 -14.16 16.19
N PRO A 25 22.93 -14.84 17.28
CA PRO A 25 22.67 -16.25 17.52
C PRO A 25 21.18 -16.56 17.64
N LYS A 26 20.76 -17.79 17.28
CA LYS A 26 19.37 -18.26 17.45
C LYS A 26 18.94 -18.35 18.93
N THR A 27 19.90 -18.42 19.84
CA THR A 27 19.70 -18.48 21.30
C THR A 27 19.42 -17.11 21.92
N THR A 28 19.54 -16.02 21.13
CA THR A 28 19.24 -14.67 21.61
C THR A 28 17.78 -14.56 22.05
N SER A 29 17.54 -13.88 23.18
CA SER A 29 16.20 -13.77 23.75
C SER A 29 15.25 -13.01 22.83
N TYR A 30 13.97 -13.34 22.89
CA TYR A 30 12.88 -12.67 22.19
C TYR A 30 12.92 -11.14 22.37
N ASN A 31 13.13 -10.68 23.60
CA ASN A 31 13.09 -9.25 23.94
C ASN A 31 14.18 -8.44 23.21
N VAL A 32 15.34 -9.04 22.92
CA VAL A 32 16.40 -8.37 22.14
C VAL A 32 15.94 -8.15 20.70
N PHE A 33 15.38 -9.16 20.05
CA PHE A 33 14.86 -9.03 18.68
C PHE A 33 13.71 -8.02 18.60
N ALA A 34 12.76 -8.09 19.52
CA ALA A 34 11.65 -7.15 19.61
C ALA A 34 12.14 -5.71 19.87
N GLY A 35 13.12 -5.52 20.76
CA GLY A 35 13.73 -4.21 21.03
C GLY A 35 14.47 -3.64 19.83
N LEU A 36 15.31 -4.43 19.15
CA LEU A 36 16.02 -4.00 17.95
C LEU A 36 15.04 -3.62 16.81
N ASN A 37 13.98 -4.42 16.62
CA ASN A 37 12.95 -4.09 15.63
C ASN A 37 12.25 -2.78 15.98
N THR A 38 11.89 -2.56 17.25
CA THR A 38 11.24 -1.31 17.70
C THR A 38 12.13 -0.09 17.44
N ILE A 39 13.44 -0.18 17.72
CA ILE A 39 14.40 0.89 17.42
C ILE A 39 14.48 1.11 15.91
N SER A 40 14.56 0.04 15.12
CA SER A 40 14.61 0.10 13.65
C SER A 40 13.40 0.85 13.08
N VAL A 41 12.18 0.42 13.43
CA VAL A 41 10.96 1.03 12.88
C VAL A 41 10.72 2.45 13.41
N ALA A 42 11.10 2.75 14.67
CA ALA A 42 11.02 4.10 15.22
C ALA A 42 12.01 5.06 14.55
N ALA A 43 13.27 4.64 14.35
CA ALA A 43 14.26 5.42 13.62
C ALA A 43 13.85 5.64 12.16
N THR A 44 13.32 4.60 11.50
CA THR A 44 12.78 4.69 10.13
C THR A 44 11.62 5.69 10.05
N LEU A 45 10.69 5.67 11.02
CA LEU A 45 9.59 6.64 11.09
C LEU A 45 10.12 8.08 11.20
N VAL A 46 11.02 8.34 12.15
CA VAL A 46 11.59 9.68 12.35
C VAL A 46 12.30 10.15 11.08
N LEU A 47 13.13 9.31 10.47
CA LEU A 47 13.84 9.64 9.23
C LEU A 47 12.87 9.86 8.07
N SER A 48 11.80 9.07 7.94
CA SER A 48 10.75 9.27 6.91
C SER A 48 10.03 10.61 7.08
N VAL A 49 9.66 10.96 8.32
CA VAL A 49 8.99 12.24 8.60
C VAL A 49 9.91 13.42 8.35
N VAL A 50 11.17 13.34 8.75
CA VAL A 50 12.13 14.43 8.55
C VAL A 50 12.46 14.61 7.08
N THR A 51 12.78 13.54 6.33
CA THR A 51 13.14 13.63 4.91
C THR A 51 11.97 14.08 4.04
N ALA A 52 10.81 13.42 4.16
CA ALA A 52 9.63 13.79 3.40
C ALA A 52 9.09 15.16 3.82
N GLY A 53 9.11 15.49 5.12
CA GLY A 53 8.69 16.80 5.62
C GLY A 53 9.59 17.92 5.10
N THR A 54 10.91 17.72 5.02
CA THR A 54 11.83 18.70 4.45
C THR A 54 11.59 18.91 2.96
N MET A 55 11.38 17.82 2.21
CA MET A 55 11.05 17.90 0.78
C MET A 55 9.75 18.67 0.57
N LEU A 56 8.66 18.28 1.23
CA LEU A 56 7.33 18.92 1.08
C LEU A 56 7.32 20.38 1.53
N SER A 57 8.13 20.77 2.53
CA SER A 57 8.20 22.16 2.99
C SER A 57 9.09 23.04 2.12
N SER A 58 10.14 22.49 1.49
CA SER A 58 11.06 23.24 0.62
C SER A 58 10.56 23.31 -0.83
N GLY A 59 9.71 22.37 -1.26
CA GLY A 59 9.31 22.19 -2.66
C GLY A 59 10.47 21.74 -3.58
N GLN A 60 11.64 21.41 -3.00
CA GLN A 60 12.83 21.02 -3.78
C GLN A 60 13.03 19.51 -3.74
N ASN A 61 13.15 18.90 -4.90
CA ASN A 61 13.49 17.49 -5.02
C ASN A 61 14.86 17.20 -4.41
N ILE A 62 15.02 16.02 -3.82
CA ILE A 62 16.23 15.61 -3.14
C ILE A 62 16.84 14.42 -3.87
N ASP A 63 18.04 14.64 -4.45
CA ASP A 63 18.84 13.58 -5.06
C ASP A 63 19.93 13.10 -4.07
N ALA A 64 20.16 11.78 -4.03
CA ALA A 64 21.18 11.19 -3.19
C ALA A 64 21.90 10.05 -3.92
N LEU A 65 23.15 9.78 -3.52
CA LEU A 65 24.05 8.83 -4.20
C LEU A 65 24.20 9.12 -5.71
N GLY A 66 24.43 10.36 -6.06
CA GLY A 66 24.33 10.84 -7.43
C GLY A 66 22.86 10.87 -7.85
N LEU A 67 22.51 10.20 -8.96
CA LEU A 67 21.13 10.10 -9.44
C LEU A 67 20.40 8.81 -9.02
N TRP A 68 21.02 7.95 -8.18
CA TRP A 68 20.45 6.64 -7.86
C TRP A 68 19.18 6.72 -7.00
N LEU A 69 19.13 7.69 -6.08
CA LEU A 69 17.98 7.92 -5.21
C LEU A 69 17.40 9.30 -5.52
N HIS A 70 16.08 9.37 -5.62
CA HIS A 70 15.32 10.58 -5.89
C HIS A 70 14.09 10.64 -4.98
N LEU A 71 13.91 11.74 -4.28
CA LEU A 71 12.75 12.01 -3.44
C LEU A 71 12.08 13.30 -3.92
N ASP A 72 10.89 13.15 -4.46
CA ASP A 72 9.97 14.22 -4.86
C ASP A 72 8.67 14.15 -4.05
N SER A 73 7.69 14.99 -4.33
CA SER A 73 6.39 15.00 -3.64
C SER A 73 5.66 13.66 -3.77
N LEU A 74 5.74 13.01 -4.93
CA LEU A 74 5.10 11.72 -5.15
C LEU A 74 5.75 10.63 -4.28
N SER A 75 7.07 10.45 -4.33
CA SER A 75 7.79 9.48 -3.49
C SER A 75 7.61 9.76 -2.00
N SER A 76 7.53 11.03 -1.59
CA SER A 76 7.38 11.43 -0.18
C SER A 76 6.10 10.87 0.45
N ILE A 77 4.99 10.83 -0.28
CA ILE A 77 3.73 10.22 0.17
C ILE A 77 3.96 8.75 0.53
N PHE A 78 4.61 7.99 -0.35
CA PHE A 78 4.81 6.55 -0.15
C PHE A 78 5.88 6.26 0.91
N VAL A 79 6.94 7.08 1.01
CA VAL A 79 7.95 7.01 2.08
C VAL A 79 7.30 7.22 3.46
N LEU A 80 6.41 8.20 3.59
CA LEU A 80 5.65 8.42 4.83
C LEU A 80 4.75 7.22 5.16
N LEU A 81 4.06 6.65 4.17
CA LEU A 81 3.25 5.45 4.38
C LEU A 81 4.08 4.27 4.88
N VAL A 82 5.26 4.02 4.27
CA VAL A 82 6.18 2.96 4.73
C VAL A 82 6.63 3.21 6.16
N GLY A 83 7.04 4.44 6.49
CA GLY A 83 7.52 4.80 7.83
C GLY A 83 6.43 4.64 8.90
N ILE A 84 5.26 5.22 8.68
CA ILE A 84 4.17 5.24 9.68
C ILE A 84 3.57 3.85 9.87
N ILE A 85 3.17 3.18 8.79
CA ILE A 85 2.54 1.85 8.88
C ILE A 85 3.57 0.81 9.32
N GLY A 86 4.83 0.93 8.87
CA GLY A 86 5.93 0.09 9.33
C GLY A 86 6.16 0.19 10.83
N PHE A 87 6.13 1.40 11.40
CA PHE A 87 6.22 1.61 12.85
C PHE A 87 5.04 0.99 13.59
N ILE A 88 3.82 1.29 13.17
CA ILE A 88 2.60 0.80 13.81
C ILE A 88 2.55 -0.73 13.83
N THR A 89 2.81 -1.36 12.69
CA THR A 89 2.81 -2.82 12.56
C THR A 89 4.00 -3.47 13.26
N GLY A 90 5.15 -2.77 13.32
CA GLY A 90 6.32 -3.20 14.07
C GLY A 90 6.08 -3.23 15.58
N VAL A 91 5.41 -2.22 16.15
CA VAL A 91 5.01 -2.18 17.56
C VAL A 91 3.94 -3.24 17.85
N TYR A 92 2.93 -3.36 17.00
CA TYR A 92 1.89 -4.39 17.09
C TYR A 92 2.50 -5.81 17.10
N SER A 93 3.55 -6.04 16.30
CA SER A 93 4.26 -7.32 16.22
C SER A 93 4.82 -7.81 17.56
N ILE A 94 5.15 -6.90 18.48
CA ILE A 94 5.77 -7.26 19.78
C ILE A 94 4.89 -8.22 20.55
N SER A 95 3.64 -7.89 20.77
CA SER A 95 2.73 -8.77 21.50
C SER A 95 2.17 -9.89 20.62
N TYR A 96 1.93 -9.61 19.33
CA TYR A 96 1.40 -10.59 18.39
C TYR A 96 2.30 -11.83 18.28
N ILE A 97 3.59 -11.64 17.99
CA ILE A 97 4.56 -12.74 17.85
C ILE A 97 4.86 -13.43 19.19
N LYS A 98 4.80 -12.67 20.31
CA LYS A 98 4.95 -13.25 21.63
C LYS A 98 3.85 -14.26 21.94
N ILE A 99 2.59 -13.92 21.64
CA ILE A 99 1.44 -14.82 21.80
C ILE A 99 1.62 -16.06 20.89
N ASP A 100 2.00 -15.87 19.63
CA ASP A 100 2.25 -16.99 18.70
C ASP A 100 3.29 -17.99 19.24
N ILE A 101 4.32 -17.49 19.94
CA ILE A 101 5.35 -18.36 20.56
C ILE A 101 4.79 -19.05 21.80
N GLU A 102 4.06 -18.34 22.67
CA GLU A 102 3.46 -18.87 23.89
C GLU A 102 2.41 -19.95 23.57
N GLU A 103 1.61 -19.75 22.52
CA GLU A 103 0.63 -20.72 21.99
C GLU A 103 1.25 -21.84 21.15
N LYS A 104 2.58 -21.80 20.93
CA LYS A 104 3.32 -22.78 20.12
C LYS A 104 2.86 -22.84 18.64
N THR A 105 2.21 -21.82 18.14
CA THR A 105 1.87 -21.68 16.73
C THR A 105 3.11 -21.35 15.89
N MET A 106 4.09 -20.65 16.49
CA MET A 106 5.39 -20.37 15.91
C MET A 106 6.54 -20.82 16.82
N PRO A 107 7.55 -21.57 16.32
CA PRO A 107 8.73 -21.91 17.11
C PRO A 107 9.54 -20.66 17.47
N ALA A 108 10.03 -20.57 18.72
CA ALA A 108 10.81 -19.42 19.21
C ALA A 108 12.07 -19.15 18.36
N GLU A 109 12.69 -20.18 17.79
CA GLU A 109 13.86 -20.06 16.91
C GLU A 109 13.61 -19.21 15.66
N ARG A 110 12.34 -18.98 15.29
CA ARG A 110 11.95 -18.18 14.10
C ARG A 110 11.79 -16.71 14.39
N THR A 111 11.82 -16.30 15.64
CA THR A 111 11.80 -14.88 16.03
C THR A 111 12.88 -14.09 15.28
N LYS A 112 14.10 -14.64 15.24
CA LYS A 112 15.22 -14.08 14.46
C LYS A 112 14.84 -13.87 12.99
N GLN A 113 14.32 -14.93 12.35
CA GLN A 113 13.94 -14.89 10.94
C GLN A 113 12.82 -13.86 10.69
N TYR A 114 11.82 -13.84 11.56
CA TYR A 114 10.70 -12.91 11.46
C TYR A 114 11.16 -11.45 11.49
N TYR A 115 11.88 -11.03 12.52
CA TYR A 115 12.26 -9.63 12.68
C TYR A 115 13.33 -9.16 11.69
N ALA A 116 14.28 -10.04 11.33
CA ALA A 116 15.27 -9.72 10.29
C ALA A 116 14.59 -9.50 8.93
N LEU A 117 13.67 -10.38 8.54
CA LEU A 117 12.91 -10.25 7.29
C LEU A 117 11.90 -9.10 7.32
N PHE A 118 11.31 -8.79 8.48
CA PHE A 118 10.42 -7.65 8.63
C PHE A 118 11.17 -6.34 8.34
N SER A 119 12.34 -6.14 8.93
CA SER A 119 13.17 -4.96 8.66
C SER A 119 13.70 -4.94 7.23
N LEU A 120 14.06 -6.10 6.65
CA LEU A 120 14.44 -6.21 5.24
C LEU A 120 13.28 -5.82 4.31
N PHE A 121 12.06 -6.21 4.66
CA PHE A 121 10.87 -5.86 3.90
C PHE A 121 10.63 -4.34 3.90
N VAL A 122 10.77 -3.68 5.05
CA VAL A 122 10.69 -2.21 5.15
C VAL A 122 11.77 -1.55 4.27
N PHE A 123 13.01 -2.05 4.30
CA PHE A 123 14.09 -1.58 3.44
C PHE A 123 13.75 -1.68 1.95
N THR A 124 13.27 -2.85 1.51
CA THR A 124 12.98 -3.07 0.08
C THR A 124 11.83 -2.20 -0.43
N MET A 125 10.83 -1.89 0.41
CA MET A 125 9.77 -0.94 0.07
C MET A 125 10.29 0.49 -0.04
N LEU A 126 11.13 0.94 0.90
CA LEU A 126 11.79 2.26 0.81
C LEU A 126 12.68 2.37 -0.42
N LEU A 127 13.44 1.31 -0.74
CA LEU A 127 14.26 1.28 -1.96
C LEU A 127 13.40 1.42 -3.22
N ALA A 128 12.25 0.73 -3.28
CA ALA A 128 11.31 0.85 -4.41
C ALA A 128 10.71 2.26 -4.54
N CYS A 129 10.48 2.96 -3.41
CA CYS A 129 9.94 4.33 -3.42
C CYS A 129 10.99 5.39 -3.77
N LEU A 130 12.25 5.17 -3.40
CA LEU A 130 13.34 6.15 -3.53
C LEU A 130 14.19 5.95 -4.79
N SER A 131 14.15 4.78 -5.42
CA SER A 131 14.97 4.49 -6.59
C SER A 131 14.57 5.34 -7.79
N ASN A 132 15.54 6.07 -8.35
CA ASN A 132 15.41 6.77 -9.63
C ASN A 132 15.82 5.89 -10.82
N ASN A 133 16.66 4.89 -10.58
CA ASN A 133 17.05 3.95 -11.62
C ASN A 133 15.94 2.94 -11.86
N ILE A 134 15.40 2.90 -13.09
CA ILE A 134 14.23 2.07 -13.45
C ILE A 134 14.48 0.57 -13.30
N ILE A 135 15.73 0.12 -13.52
CA ILE A 135 16.12 -1.29 -13.35
C ILE A 135 16.25 -1.61 -11.85
N LEU A 136 16.84 -0.69 -11.05
CA LEU A 136 16.92 -0.84 -9.61
C LEU A 136 15.53 -0.82 -8.97
N THR A 137 14.60 0.01 -9.46
CA THR A 137 13.19 0.02 -9.03
C THR A 137 12.54 -1.35 -9.24
N TRP A 138 12.76 -1.96 -10.41
CA TRP A 138 12.30 -3.32 -10.67
C TRP A 138 12.92 -4.32 -9.68
N ALA A 139 14.23 -4.26 -9.49
CA ALA A 139 14.93 -5.15 -8.57
C ALA A 139 14.45 -4.97 -7.11
N ALA A 140 14.17 -3.74 -6.69
CA ALA A 140 13.63 -3.45 -5.37
C ALA A 140 12.24 -4.06 -5.17
N VAL A 141 11.35 -3.95 -6.18
CA VAL A 141 10.01 -4.58 -6.15
C VAL A 141 10.14 -6.11 -6.08
N GLU A 142 11.05 -6.73 -6.83
CA GLU A 142 11.29 -8.18 -6.74
C GLU A 142 11.90 -8.57 -5.39
N ALA A 143 12.81 -7.78 -4.84
CA ALA A 143 13.38 -8.01 -3.51
C ALA A 143 12.30 -7.99 -2.40
N THR A 144 11.20 -7.23 -2.59
CA THR A 144 10.04 -7.33 -1.68
C THR A 144 9.41 -8.72 -1.71
N THR A 145 9.39 -9.42 -2.85
CA THR A 145 8.90 -10.80 -2.94
C THR A 145 9.78 -11.73 -2.13
N LEU A 146 11.10 -11.64 -2.31
CA LEU A 146 12.07 -12.49 -1.61
C LEU A 146 12.00 -12.32 -0.09
N SER A 147 11.85 -11.09 0.41
CA SER A 147 11.74 -10.85 1.86
C SER A 147 10.42 -11.38 2.43
N THR A 148 9.32 -11.25 1.70
CA THR A 148 7.97 -11.55 2.20
C THR A 148 7.54 -13.00 1.99
N VAL A 149 8.07 -13.70 1.01
CA VAL A 149 7.75 -15.12 0.78
C VAL A 149 8.04 -15.98 2.01
N PHE A 150 9.15 -15.71 2.69
CA PHE A 150 9.51 -16.41 3.92
C PHE A 150 8.68 -15.95 5.13
N LEU A 151 8.20 -14.69 5.13
CA LEU A 151 7.27 -14.20 6.14
C LEU A 151 5.88 -14.83 5.98
N VAL A 152 5.39 -14.99 4.75
CA VAL A 152 4.14 -15.71 4.47
C VAL A 152 4.22 -17.17 4.90
N GLY A 153 5.35 -17.83 4.63
CA GLY A 153 5.60 -19.23 5.00
C GLY A 153 6.11 -19.45 6.42
N ILE A 154 6.11 -18.44 7.31
CA ILE A 154 6.80 -18.49 8.61
C ILE A 154 6.27 -19.60 9.53
N TYR A 155 4.99 -19.91 9.50
CA TYR A 155 4.35 -20.95 10.30
C TYR A 155 4.66 -22.38 9.83
N LYS A 156 5.16 -22.57 8.61
CA LYS A 156 5.53 -23.85 7.97
C LYS A 156 4.45 -24.95 8.00
N ASN A 157 3.21 -24.62 8.23
CA ASN A 157 2.14 -25.55 7.96
C ASN A 157 1.91 -25.70 6.44
N LYS A 158 1.24 -26.77 6.02
CA LYS A 158 1.03 -27.08 4.59
C LYS A 158 0.39 -25.91 3.83
N GLN A 159 -0.58 -25.22 4.44
CA GLN A 159 -1.30 -24.12 3.82
C GLN A 159 -0.41 -22.87 3.66
N ALA A 160 0.41 -22.54 4.67
CA ALA A 160 1.33 -21.41 4.58
C ALA A 160 2.45 -21.63 3.56
N LEU A 161 2.95 -22.88 3.46
CA LEU A 161 3.94 -23.24 2.44
C LEU A 161 3.33 -23.18 1.02
N GLU A 162 2.11 -23.68 0.84
CA GLU A 162 1.39 -23.58 -0.43
C GLU A 162 1.17 -22.13 -0.84
N ALA A 163 0.69 -21.28 0.08
CA ALA A 163 0.49 -19.86 -0.15
C ALA A 163 1.79 -19.14 -0.50
N SER A 164 2.89 -19.44 0.19
CA SER A 164 4.19 -18.83 -0.09
C SER A 164 4.75 -19.23 -1.45
N TRP A 165 4.57 -20.49 -1.88
CA TRP A 165 4.94 -20.94 -3.21
C TRP A 165 4.11 -20.28 -4.31
N LYS A 166 2.79 -20.25 -4.17
CA LYS A 166 1.89 -19.54 -5.11
C LYS A 166 2.30 -18.07 -5.24
N TYR A 167 2.56 -17.42 -4.10
CA TYR A 167 3.01 -16.04 -4.05
C TYR A 167 4.33 -15.85 -4.80
N ALA A 168 5.34 -16.67 -4.51
CA ALA A 168 6.63 -16.59 -5.19
C ALA A 168 6.48 -16.78 -6.71
N MET A 169 5.82 -17.87 -7.15
CA MET A 169 5.71 -18.20 -8.56
C MET A 169 4.94 -17.14 -9.36
N VAL A 170 3.77 -16.70 -8.85
CA VAL A 170 2.93 -15.75 -9.56
C VAL A 170 3.59 -14.36 -9.60
N CYS A 171 4.15 -13.89 -8.47
CA CYS A 171 4.77 -12.57 -8.44
C CYS A 171 6.07 -12.52 -9.25
N THR A 172 6.97 -13.50 -9.12
CA THR A 172 8.23 -13.49 -9.90
C THR A 172 7.96 -13.61 -11.40
N ALA A 173 7.03 -14.48 -11.83
CA ALA A 173 6.64 -14.56 -13.22
C ALA A 173 6.01 -13.24 -13.72
N GLY A 174 5.14 -12.62 -12.90
CA GLY A 174 4.54 -11.32 -13.23
C GLY A 174 5.59 -10.23 -13.34
N VAL A 175 6.43 -10.07 -12.32
CA VAL A 175 7.46 -9.01 -12.29
C VAL A 175 8.52 -9.17 -13.39
N ALA A 176 8.73 -10.40 -13.93
CA ALA A 176 9.56 -10.61 -15.12
C ALA A 176 9.00 -9.90 -16.37
N PHE A 177 7.67 -9.85 -16.55
CA PHE A 177 7.06 -8.99 -17.59
C PHE A 177 7.33 -7.51 -17.32
N GLY A 178 7.29 -7.08 -16.05
CA GLY A 178 7.66 -5.72 -15.65
C GLY A 178 9.10 -5.37 -16.02
N LEU A 179 10.06 -6.30 -15.85
CA LEU A 179 11.44 -6.11 -16.32
C LEU A 179 11.49 -5.90 -17.82
N PHE A 180 10.79 -6.76 -18.57
CA PHE A 180 10.77 -6.64 -20.03
C PHE A 180 10.25 -5.27 -20.48
N GLY A 181 9.14 -4.79 -19.87
CA GLY A 181 8.63 -3.45 -20.14
C GLY A 181 9.62 -2.34 -19.77
N THR A 182 10.31 -2.47 -18.63
CA THR A 182 11.34 -1.54 -18.18
C THR A 182 12.53 -1.50 -19.14
N LEU A 183 12.97 -2.66 -19.64
CA LEU A 183 14.06 -2.76 -20.62
C LEU A 183 13.68 -2.15 -21.97
N LEU A 184 12.42 -2.24 -22.40
CA LEU A 184 11.94 -1.57 -23.62
C LEU A 184 12.01 -0.04 -23.47
N ILE A 185 11.64 0.52 -22.32
CA ILE A 185 11.81 1.95 -22.03
C ILE A 185 13.31 2.33 -22.03
N TYR A 186 14.15 1.53 -21.35
CA TYR A 186 15.60 1.76 -21.33
C TYR A 186 16.19 1.76 -22.76
N ALA A 187 15.85 0.77 -23.57
CA ALA A 187 16.35 0.65 -24.94
C ALA A 187 15.93 1.85 -25.80
N ASN A 188 14.65 2.29 -25.69
CA ASN A 188 14.14 3.45 -26.39
C ASN A 188 14.88 4.74 -25.99
N ALA A 189 15.12 4.91 -24.67
CA ALA A 189 15.87 6.05 -24.15
C ALA A 189 17.34 6.04 -24.57
N ALA A 190 18.00 4.87 -24.53
CA ALA A 190 19.41 4.72 -24.87
C ALA A 190 19.71 4.98 -26.37
N ASP A 191 18.74 4.79 -27.24
CA ASP A 191 18.85 5.08 -28.67
C ASP A 191 18.82 6.60 -28.97
N ILE A 192 18.16 7.37 -28.12
CA ILE A 192 17.93 8.82 -28.33
C ILE A 192 18.91 9.67 -27.52
N MET A 193 19.24 9.25 -26.29
CA MET A 193 19.99 10.07 -25.38
C MET A 193 21.48 10.12 -25.73
N PRO A 194 22.15 11.29 -25.58
CA PRO A 194 23.59 11.42 -25.83
C PRO A 194 24.46 10.53 -24.92
N ASN A 195 23.96 10.24 -23.71
CA ASN A 195 24.63 9.41 -22.72
C ASN A 195 23.74 8.20 -22.35
N ALA A 196 24.03 7.05 -22.93
CA ALA A 196 23.27 5.80 -22.67
C ALA A 196 23.31 5.36 -21.19
N HIS A 197 24.30 5.76 -20.38
CA HIS A 197 24.33 5.47 -18.95
C HIS A 197 23.21 6.18 -18.19
N GLU A 198 22.78 7.34 -18.65
CA GLU A 198 21.69 8.11 -18.04
C GLU A 198 20.31 7.61 -18.45
N ALA A 199 20.21 6.80 -19.48
CA ALA A 199 18.96 6.20 -19.95
C ALA A 199 18.27 5.27 -18.92
N ALA A 200 18.98 4.86 -17.87
CA ALA A 200 18.42 4.08 -16.78
C ALA A 200 17.77 4.94 -15.67
N PHE A 201 17.94 6.27 -15.67
CA PHE A 201 17.44 7.14 -14.62
C PHE A 201 16.16 7.86 -15.07
N LEU A 202 15.08 7.67 -14.33
CA LEU A 202 13.76 8.18 -14.69
C LEU A 202 13.78 9.71 -14.89
N THR A 203 14.40 10.44 -13.97
CA THR A 203 14.52 11.92 -14.08
C THR A 203 15.29 12.38 -15.30
N SER A 204 16.27 11.60 -15.78
CA SER A 204 17.06 11.90 -16.97
C SER A 204 16.30 11.60 -18.27
N ILE A 205 15.44 10.57 -18.28
CA ILE A 205 14.70 10.17 -19.48
C ILE A 205 13.41 10.98 -19.70
N MET A 206 12.80 11.51 -18.63
CA MET A 206 11.54 12.28 -18.73
C MET A 206 11.59 13.45 -19.71
N PRO A 207 12.68 14.28 -19.76
CA PRO A 207 12.78 15.38 -20.74
C PRO A 207 12.83 14.94 -22.22
N TYR A 208 13.14 13.67 -22.48
CA TYR A 208 13.20 13.10 -23.84
C TYR A 208 11.98 12.25 -24.19
N ALA A 209 11.02 12.12 -23.29
CA ALA A 209 9.89 11.21 -23.43
C ALA A 209 9.01 11.49 -24.65
N ASP A 210 8.96 12.74 -25.12
CA ASP A 210 8.23 13.16 -26.33
C ASP A 210 8.87 12.67 -27.64
N GLN A 211 10.17 12.28 -27.58
CA GLN A 211 10.95 11.79 -28.71
C GLN A 211 10.94 10.25 -28.81
N PHE A 212 10.40 9.57 -27.82
CA PHE A 212 10.38 8.10 -27.76
C PHE A 212 9.48 7.52 -28.86
N ASP A 213 9.84 6.30 -29.33
CA ASP A 213 8.96 5.54 -30.24
C ASP A 213 7.66 5.18 -29.54
N PRO A 214 6.52 5.72 -30.01
CA PRO A 214 5.22 5.49 -29.38
C PRO A 214 4.79 4.02 -29.37
N MET A 215 5.23 3.21 -30.37
CA MET A 215 4.89 1.80 -30.42
C MET A 215 5.61 1.00 -29.33
N LEU A 216 6.89 1.29 -29.12
CA LEU A 216 7.67 0.67 -28.04
C LEU A 216 7.13 1.08 -26.67
N VAL A 217 6.75 2.36 -26.47
CA VAL A 217 6.18 2.82 -25.19
C VAL A 217 4.83 2.16 -24.91
N ARG A 218 3.95 2.00 -25.92
CA ARG A 218 2.68 1.27 -25.74
C ARG A 218 2.92 -0.17 -25.30
N LEU A 219 3.83 -0.86 -25.97
CA LEU A 219 4.18 -2.24 -25.63
C LEU A 219 4.80 -2.32 -24.23
N ALA A 220 5.75 -1.44 -23.93
CA ALA A 220 6.40 -1.35 -22.61
C ALA A 220 5.39 -1.12 -21.50
N PHE A 221 4.49 -0.16 -21.65
CA PHE A 221 3.48 0.17 -20.65
C PHE A 221 2.51 -0.99 -20.41
N ALA A 222 2.11 -1.74 -21.45
CA ALA A 222 1.31 -2.95 -21.26
C ALA A 222 2.05 -3.99 -20.40
N PHE A 223 3.32 -4.25 -20.66
CA PHE A 223 4.13 -5.18 -19.85
C PHE A 223 4.38 -4.68 -18.43
N ILE A 224 4.58 -3.37 -18.24
CA ILE A 224 4.72 -2.72 -16.94
C ILE A 224 3.44 -2.90 -16.12
N VAL A 225 2.28 -2.63 -16.71
CA VAL A 225 0.99 -2.77 -16.00
C VAL A 225 0.70 -4.24 -15.68
N ILE A 226 1.01 -5.20 -16.57
CA ILE A 226 0.89 -6.63 -16.26
C ILE A 226 1.87 -7.00 -15.13
N GLY A 227 3.12 -6.59 -15.22
CA GLY A 227 4.18 -6.97 -14.29
C GLY A 227 3.96 -6.40 -12.89
N PHE A 228 3.96 -5.09 -12.77
CA PHE A 228 3.76 -4.42 -11.48
C PHE A 228 2.30 -4.51 -11.00
N GLY A 229 1.33 -4.63 -11.92
CA GLY A 229 -0.06 -4.94 -11.61
C GLY A 229 -0.24 -6.31 -10.96
N THR A 230 0.56 -7.32 -11.35
CA THR A 230 0.63 -8.60 -10.62
C THR A 230 1.03 -8.37 -9.16
N LYS A 231 2.04 -7.56 -8.93
CA LYS A 231 2.52 -7.24 -7.58
C LYS A 231 1.53 -6.37 -6.81
N ALA A 232 0.84 -5.46 -7.47
CA ALA A 232 -0.22 -4.64 -6.89
C ALA A 232 -1.50 -5.45 -6.59
N GLY A 233 -1.69 -6.60 -7.23
CA GLY A 233 -2.88 -7.44 -7.06
C GLY A 233 -4.04 -7.08 -7.98
N LEU A 234 -3.78 -6.52 -9.16
CA LEU A 234 -4.79 -6.26 -10.18
C LEU A 234 -5.28 -7.56 -10.85
N PHE A 235 -6.57 -7.60 -11.17
CA PHE A 235 -7.11 -8.69 -11.98
C PHE A 235 -6.50 -8.68 -13.40
N PRO A 236 -6.18 -9.83 -13.99
CA PRO A 236 -6.40 -11.21 -13.52
C PRO A 236 -5.28 -11.77 -12.64
N MET A 237 -4.21 -11.05 -12.40
CA MET A 237 -2.99 -11.51 -11.74
C MET A 237 -3.05 -11.54 -10.20
N HIS A 238 -4.19 -11.25 -9.60
CA HIS A 238 -4.39 -11.09 -8.15
C HIS A 238 -4.43 -12.40 -7.34
N THR A 239 -4.38 -13.56 -7.99
CA THR A 239 -4.72 -14.86 -7.38
C THR A 239 -3.85 -15.28 -6.19
N TRP A 240 -2.63 -14.77 -6.09
CA TRP A 240 -1.72 -15.00 -4.98
C TRP A 240 -2.14 -14.27 -3.69
N LEU A 241 -2.81 -13.13 -3.84
CA LEU A 241 -3.01 -12.16 -2.77
C LEU A 241 -3.91 -12.68 -1.64
N PRO A 242 -5.09 -13.32 -1.89
CA PRO A 242 -5.92 -13.85 -0.82
C PRO A 242 -5.23 -14.96 -0.02
N ASP A 243 -4.44 -15.81 -0.67
CA ASP A 243 -3.73 -16.91 -0.02
C ASP A 243 -2.57 -16.38 0.83
N ALA A 244 -1.74 -15.49 0.28
CA ALA A 244 -0.62 -14.89 1.01
C ALA A 244 -1.08 -14.12 2.26
N HIS A 245 -2.11 -13.25 2.12
CA HIS A 245 -2.62 -12.47 3.24
C HIS A 245 -3.28 -13.33 4.32
N SER A 246 -3.96 -14.41 3.95
CA SER A 246 -4.60 -15.28 4.94
C SER A 246 -3.59 -16.06 5.77
N GLN A 247 -2.45 -16.44 5.19
CA GLN A 247 -1.45 -17.29 5.85
C GLN A 247 -0.33 -16.50 6.54
N ALA A 248 0.00 -15.30 6.10
CA ALA A 248 1.01 -14.46 6.75
C ALA A 248 0.57 -14.04 8.18
N PRO A 249 1.51 -13.79 9.12
CA PRO A 249 1.21 -13.10 10.37
C PRO A 249 0.46 -11.78 10.12
N SER A 250 -0.50 -11.44 10.98
CA SER A 250 -1.37 -10.27 10.76
C SER A 250 -0.61 -8.94 10.62
N PRO A 251 0.46 -8.64 11.39
CA PRO A 251 1.26 -7.44 11.16
C PRO A 251 1.94 -7.42 9.79
N VAL A 252 2.36 -8.58 9.27
CA VAL A 252 2.89 -8.70 7.91
C VAL A 252 1.78 -8.47 6.87
N SER A 253 0.60 -9.05 7.06
CA SER A 253 -0.55 -8.83 6.17
C SER A 253 -0.98 -7.36 6.15
N ALA A 254 -0.92 -6.68 7.30
CA ALA A 254 -1.19 -5.25 7.42
C ALA A 254 -0.20 -4.41 6.59
N LEU A 255 1.10 -4.72 6.68
CA LEU A 255 2.13 -4.04 5.92
C LEU A 255 2.09 -4.37 4.42
N LEU A 256 1.84 -5.64 4.06
CA LEU A 256 1.63 -6.07 2.67
C LEU A 256 0.48 -5.30 2.01
N SER A 257 -0.70 -5.31 2.63
CA SER A 257 -1.88 -4.65 2.07
C SER A 257 -1.83 -3.12 2.21
N GLY A 258 -1.36 -2.64 3.36
CA GLY A 258 -1.28 -1.20 3.67
C GLY A 258 -0.28 -0.45 2.79
N VAL A 259 0.85 -1.06 2.44
CA VAL A 259 1.98 -0.37 1.80
C VAL A 259 2.48 -1.04 0.53
N LEU A 260 2.82 -2.34 0.56
CA LEU A 260 3.48 -3.00 -0.58
C LEU A 260 2.72 -2.84 -1.90
N LEU A 261 1.39 -3.05 -1.88
CA LEU A 261 0.57 -2.92 -3.10
C LEU A 261 0.66 -1.51 -3.68
N LYS A 262 0.82 -0.49 -2.82
CA LYS A 262 0.96 0.91 -3.23
C LYS A 262 2.35 1.21 -3.77
N CYS A 263 3.42 0.59 -3.24
CA CYS A 263 4.77 0.69 -3.83
C CYS A 263 4.77 0.18 -5.28
N ALA A 264 4.06 -0.92 -5.56
CA ALA A 264 3.91 -1.39 -6.93
C ALA A 264 3.07 -0.44 -7.80
N MET A 265 2.01 0.16 -7.23
CA MET A 265 1.23 1.20 -7.93
C MET A 265 2.03 2.46 -8.18
N LEU A 266 2.92 2.88 -7.26
CA LEU A 266 3.84 3.99 -7.48
C LEU A 266 4.68 3.80 -8.75
N VAL A 267 5.20 2.59 -8.96
CA VAL A 267 5.97 2.28 -10.18
C VAL A 267 5.09 2.43 -11.43
N ILE A 268 3.85 1.92 -11.39
CA ILE A 268 2.89 2.10 -12.50
C ILE A 268 2.60 3.59 -12.73
N ILE A 269 2.43 4.39 -11.68
CA ILE A 269 2.20 5.84 -11.77
C ILE A 269 3.38 6.55 -12.43
N ARG A 270 4.64 6.19 -12.08
CA ARG A 270 5.85 6.75 -12.71
C ARG A 270 5.89 6.50 -14.22
N PHE A 271 5.64 5.26 -14.64
CA PHE A 271 5.60 4.93 -16.07
C PHE A 271 4.33 5.43 -16.77
N TYR A 272 3.23 5.62 -16.05
CA TYR A 272 2.05 6.31 -16.56
C TYR A 272 2.39 7.76 -16.94
N SER A 273 3.08 8.49 -16.04
CA SER A 273 3.53 9.87 -16.29
C SER A 273 4.42 9.97 -17.54
N LEU A 274 5.35 9.03 -17.73
CA LEU A 274 6.17 8.96 -18.95
C LEU A 274 5.32 8.65 -20.19
N SER A 275 4.41 7.67 -20.06
CA SER A 275 3.62 7.21 -21.21
C SER A 275 2.66 8.26 -21.73
N ILE A 276 2.06 9.10 -20.87
CA ILE A 276 1.15 10.15 -21.32
C ILE A 276 1.86 11.22 -22.17
N ILE A 277 3.15 11.47 -21.93
CA ILE A 277 3.95 12.38 -22.73
C ILE A 277 4.18 11.82 -24.15
N THR A 278 4.56 10.55 -24.25
CA THR A 278 4.92 9.91 -25.52
C THR A 278 3.72 9.56 -26.38
N VAL A 279 2.68 8.91 -25.79
CA VAL A 279 1.58 8.30 -26.56
C VAL A 279 0.23 8.99 -26.35
N GLY A 280 0.22 10.07 -25.59
CA GLY A 280 -1.01 10.72 -25.13
C GLY A 280 -1.70 9.92 -24.03
N ASP A 281 -2.73 10.49 -23.45
CA ASP A 281 -3.41 9.96 -22.27
C ASP A 281 -4.38 8.80 -22.56
N THR A 282 -4.92 8.72 -23.76
CA THR A 282 -6.01 7.79 -24.13
C THR A 282 -5.63 6.32 -23.91
N TYR A 283 -4.45 5.89 -24.37
CA TYR A 283 -4.03 4.49 -24.27
C TYR A 283 -3.76 4.03 -22.83
N PRO A 284 -2.90 4.72 -22.05
CA PRO A 284 -2.64 4.30 -20.66
C PRO A 284 -3.89 4.38 -19.79
N ARG A 285 -4.73 5.39 -19.98
CA ARG A 285 -6.02 5.53 -19.27
C ARG A 285 -6.97 4.39 -19.57
N THR A 286 -7.17 4.04 -20.84
CA THR A 286 -8.08 2.95 -21.25
C THR A 286 -7.65 1.62 -20.63
N LEU A 287 -6.35 1.30 -20.65
CA LEU A 287 -5.82 0.05 -20.09
C LEU A 287 -6.09 -0.04 -18.58
N LEU A 288 -5.79 1.02 -17.84
CA LEU A 288 -6.00 1.07 -16.38
C LEU A 288 -7.47 1.13 -16.00
N LEU A 289 -8.31 1.81 -16.79
CA LEU A 289 -9.77 1.84 -16.61
C LEU A 289 -10.37 0.43 -16.71
N ILE A 290 -9.97 -0.35 -17.71
CA ILE A 290 -10.44 -1.72 -17.91
C ILE A 290 -9.99 -2.61 -16.75
N LEU A 291 -8.70 -2.61 -16.41
CA LEU A 291 -8.17 -3.46 -15.36
C LEU A 291 -8.71 -3.08 -13.97
N GLY A 292 -8.84 -1.79 -13.69
CA GLY A 292 -9.43 -1.29 -12.45
C GLY A 292 -10.89 -1.72 -12.29
N THR A 293 -11.70 -1.50 -13.33
CA THR A 293 -13.12 -1.92 -13.32
C THR A 293 -13.28 -3.42 -13.14
N LEU A 294 -12.50 -4.23 -13.88
CA LEU A 294 -12.54 -5.68 -13.76
C LEU A 294 -12.08 -6.15 -12.36
N SER A 295 -11.07 -5.50 -11.78
CA SER A 295 -10.61 -5.83 -10.41
C SER A 295 -11.70 -5.61 -9.38
N ILE A 296 -12.44 -4.50 -9.44
CA ILE A 296 -13.56 -4.19 -8.55
C ILE A 296 -14.67 -5.22 -8.71
N LEU A 297 -15.10 -5.52 -9.94
CA LEU A 297 -16.20 -6.45 -10.20
C LEU A 297 -15.87 -7.88 -9.75
N VAL A 298 -14.65 -8.36 -10.06
CA VAL A 298 -14.22 -9.71 -9.65
C VAL A 298 -14.05 -9.80 -8.14
N ALA A 299 -13.49 -8.79 -7.49
CA ALA A 299 -13.39 -8.74 -6.04
C ALA A 299 -14.78 -8.79 -5.38
N ALA A 300 -15.75 -8.03 -5.91
CA ALA A 300 -17.13 -8.03 -5.44
C ALA A 300 -17.78 -9.41 -5.53
N LEU A 301 -17.53 -10.16 -6.60
CA LEU A 301 -18.07 -11.52 -6.76
C LEU A 301 -17.37 -12.54 -5.84
N CYS A 302 -16.06 -12.42 -5.66
CA CYS A 302 -15.29 -13.40 -4.90
C CYS A 302 -15.43 -13.24 -3.38
N ILE A 303 -15.60 -12.02 -2.88
CA ILE A 303 -15.60 -11.70 -1.45
C ILE A 303 -16.74 -12.40 -0.69
N PHE A 304 -17.91 -12.57 -1.32
CA PHE A 304 -19.08 -13.22 -0.71
C PHE A 304 -18.86 -14.69 -0.35
N LYS A 305 -18.00 -15.39 -1.11
CA LYS A 305 -17.73 -16.82 -0.92
C LYS A 305 -16.66 -17.12 0.10
N GLN A 306 -16.05 -16.08 0.70
CA GLN A 306 -14.97 -16.29 1.65
C GLN A 306 -15.51 -16.41 3.08
N ASP A 307 -15.19 -17.52 3.74
CA ASP A 307 -15.49 -17.74 5.16
C ASP A 307 -14.28 -17.39 6.08
N ASP A 308 -13.10 -17.15 5.53
CA ASP A 308 -11.92 -16.69 6.26
C ASP A 308 -11.89 -15.15 6.29
N ILE A 309 -11.83 -14.56 7.50
CA ILE A 309 -11.86 -13.10 7.71
C ILE A 309 -10.68 -12.39 6.99
N LYS A 310 -9.47 -12.97 7.02
CA LYS A 310 -8.29 -12.40 6.36
C LYS A 310 -8.41 -12.49 4.84
N ARG A 311 -9.00 -13.56 4.31
CA ARG A 311 -9.28 -13.67 2.87
C ARG A 311 -10.33 -12.65 2.41
N ARG A 312 -11.36 -12.38 3.21
CA ARG A 312 -12.31 -11.29 2.90
C ARG A 312 -11.62 -9.94 2.82
N PHE A 313 -10.77 -9.62 3.79
CA PHE A 313 -9.99 -8.39 3.75
C PHE A 313 -8.98 -8.38 2.59
N ALA A 314 -8.45 -9.52 2.18
CA ALA A 314 -7.59 -9.62 1.02
C ALA A 314 -8.34 -9.30 -0.29
N TYR A 315 -9.53 -9.84 -0.50
CA TYR A 315 -10.35 -9.49 -1.68
C TYR A 315 -10.77 -8.02 -1.67
N SER A 316 -11.07 -7.43 -0.50
CA SER A 316 -11.29 -5.99 -0.46
C SER A 316 -10.02 -5.17 -0.69
N SER A 317 -8.80 -5.77 -0.67
CA SER A 317 -7.59 -5.11 -1.15
C SER A 317 -7.50 -5.13 -2.68
N VAL A 318 -7.93 -6.23 -3.32
CA VAL A 318 -8.05 -6.29 -4.80
C VAL A 318 -9.01 -5.23 -5.32
N ASP A 319 -10.15 -5.07 -4.66
CA ASP A 319 -11.14 -4.04 -4.93
C ASP A 319 -10.53 -2.64 -4.87
N ASN A 320 -9.93 -2.29 -3.75
CA ASN A 320 -9.37 -0.95 -3.53
C ASN A 320 -8.16 -0.64 -4.44
N VAL A 321 -7.33 -1.62 -4.77
CA VAL A 321 -6.29 -1.44 -5.81
C VAL A 321 -6.93 -1.25 -7.19
N GLY A 322 -8.07 -1.91 -7.42
CA GLY A 322 -8.92 -1.64 -8.59
C GLY A 322 -9.38 -0.20 -8.64
N VAL A 323 -9.80 0.40 -7.50
CA VAL A 323 -10.17 1.84 -7.42
C VAL A 323 -8.96 2.72 -7.74
N VAL A 324 -7.75 2.42 -7.22
CA VAL A 324 -6.52 3.17 -7.56
C VAL A 324 -6.26 3.14 -9.06
N ALA A 325 -6.32 1.97 -9.70
CA ALA A 325 -6.13 1.83 -11.14
C ALA A 325 -7.25 2.53 -11.94
N LEU A 326 -8.50 2.46 -11.46
CA LEU A 326 -9.64 3.16 -12.04
C LEU A 326 -9.43 4.69 -12.02
N CYS A 327 -8.96 5.25 -10.91
CA CYS A 327 -8.66 6.68 -10.79
C CYS A 327 -7.62 7.14 -11.80
N LEU A 328 -6.54 6.36 -11.99
CA LEU A 328 -5.54 6.61 -13.04
C LEU A 328 -6.18 6.50 -14.45
N GLY A 329 -7.09 5.54 -14.63
CA GLY A 329 -7.82 5.36 -15.89
C GLY A 329 -8.84 6.47 -16.19
N ILE A 330 -9.47 7.06 -15.18
CA ILE A 330 -10.28 8.26 -15.30
C ILE A 330 -9.37 9.44 -15.67
N GLY A 331 -8.18 9.54 -15.08
CA GLY A 331 -7.17 10.54 -15.38
C GLY A 331 -7.59 11.96 -15.01
N GLY A 332 -6.86 12.93 -15.55
CA GLY A 332 -7.04 14.35 -15.23
C GLY A 332 -6.67 14.70 -13.78
N PRO A 333 -6.65 16.00 -13.44
CA PRO A 333 -6.21 16.44 -12.11
C PRO A 333 -6.98 15.79 -10.96
N LEU A 334 -8.31 15.74 -11.05
CA LEU A 334 -9.15 15.19 -9.98
C LEU A 334 -9.00 13.66 -9.85
N GLY A 335 -8.87 12.94 -10.99
CA GLY A 335 -8.66 11.49 -10.97
C GLY A 335 -7.32 11.10 -10.35
N ILE A 336 -6.24 11.82 -10.67
CA ILE A 336 -4.91 11.57 -10.09
C ILE A 336 -4.89 11.92 -8.60
N ALA A 337 -5.47 13.05 -8.19
CA ALA A 337 -5.58 13.42 -6.79
C ALA A 337 -6.40 12.37 -5.98
N ALA A 338 -7.53 11.91 -6.53
CA ALA A 338 -8.32 10.84 -5.92
C ALA A 338 -7.52 9.54 -5.78
N CYS A 339 -6.71 9.17 -6.78
CA CYS A 339 -5.80 8.03 -6.75
C CYS A 339 -4.81 8.10 -5.58
N LEU A 340 -4.13 9.23 -5.42
CA LEU A 340 -3.13 9.44 -4.36
C LEU A 340 -3.76 9.47 -2.97
N LEU A 341 -4.87 10.19 -2.79
CA LEU A 341 -5.65 10.16 -1.54
C LEU A 341 -6.13 8.75 -1.21
N HIS A 342 -6.60 8.00 -2.21
CA HIS A 342 -7.03 6.62 -1.99
C HIS A 342 -5.88 5.71 -1.55
N CYS A 343 -4.68 5.88 -2.11
CA CYS A 343 -3.49 5.17 -1.66
C CYS A 343 -3.18 5.43 -0.19
N ILE A 344 -3.26 6.68 0.26
CA ILE A 344 -3.01 7.08 1.64
C ILE A 344 -4.08 6.48 2.57
N PHE A 345 -5.34 6.76 2.31
CA PHE A 345 -6.46 6.38 3.19
C PHE A 345 -6.66 4.87 3.29
N HIS A 346 -6.57 4.18 2.15
CA HIS A 346 -6.62 2.73 2.11
C HIS A 346 -5.44 2.08 2.87
N GLY A 347 -4.24 2.68 2.83
CA GLY A 347 -3.08 2.21 3.57
C GLY A 347 -3.36 2.09 5.08
N PHE A 348 -3.83 3.17 5.69
CA PHE A 348 -4.18 3.21 7.12
C PHE A 348 -5.35 2.30 7.47
N THR A 349 -6.41 2.32 6.65
CA THR A 349 -7.60 1.51 6.89
C THR A 349 -7.31 0.01 6.80
N LYS A 350 -6.45 -0.41 5.87
CA LYS A 350 -6.04 -1.83 5.75
C LYS A 350 -5.12 -2.28 6.87
N ALA A 351 -4.21 -1.42 7.30
CA ALA A 351 -3.39 -1.73 8.47
C ALA A 351 -4.28 -2.02 9.69
N LEU A 352 -5.28 -1.16 9.95
CA LEU A 352 -6.26 -1.38 11.02
C LEU A 352 -7.02 -2.70 10.83
N ALA A 353 -7.59 -2.95 9.65
CA ALA A 353 -8.41 -4.13 9.39
C ALA A 353 -7.65 -5.46 9.58
N PHE A 354 -6.40 -5.55 9.11
CA PHE A 354 -5.60 -6.76 9.28
C PHE A 354 -5.11 -6.95 10.72
N CYS A 355 -4.81 -5.87 11.46
CA CYS A 355 -4.54 -5.96 12.89
C CYS A 355 -5.77 -6.49 13.65
N MET A 356 -6.96 -5.97 13.36
CA MET A 356 -8.22 -6.46 13.95
C MET A 356 -8.48 -7.94 13.65
N ALA A 357 -8.23 -8.37 12.39
CA ALA A 357 -8.32 -9.79 12.05
C ALA A 357 -7.33 -10.65 12.87
N GLY A 358 -6.15 -10.10 13.18
CA GLY A 358 -5.16 -10.74 14.05
C GLY A 358 -5.66 -10.91 15.49
N ASN A 359 -6.24 -9.85 16.06
CA ASN A 359 -6.82 -9.90 17.41
C ASN A 359 -7.92 -10.96 17.50
N ILE A 360 -8.85 -10.94 16.55
CA ILE A 360 -9.93 -11.92 16.50
C ILE A 360 -9.38 -13.34 16.35
N GLN A 361 -8.35 -13.54 15.52
CA GLN A 361 -7.68 -14.83 15.36
C GLN A 361 -7.07 -15.34 16.65
N HIS A 362 -6.41 -14.51 17.46
CA HIS A 362 -5.86 -14.90 18.76
C HIS A 362 -6.95 -15.19 19.80
N ILE A 363 -8.01 -14.38 19.84
CA ILE A 363 -9.10 -14.57 20.81
C ILE A 363 -9.88 -15.85 20.53
N TYR A 364 -10.18 -16.14 19.25
CA TYR A 364 -11.00 -17.30 18.86
C TYR A 364 -10.20 -18.50 18.38
N HIS A 365 -8.87 -18.41 18.27
CA HIS A 365 -7.97 -19.43 17.72
C HIS A 365 -8.41 -19.95 16.33
N THR A 366 -9.17 -19.13 15.60
CA THR A 366 -9.67 -19.45 14.24
C THR A 366 -9.88 -18.19 13.42
N ARG A 367 -9.87 -18.35 12.09
CA ARG A 367 -10.21 -17.29 11.12
C ARG A 367 -11.57 -17.53 10.45
N ASP A 368 -12.22 -18.65 10.77
CA ASP A 368 -13.49 -19.05 10.18
C ASP A 368 -14.65 -18.23 10.76
N LEU A 369 -15.22 -17.35 9.94
CA LEU A 369 -16.34 -16.46 10.28
C LEU A 369 -17.58 -17.21 10.75
N ASN A 370 -17.73 -18.49 10.42
CA ASN A 370 -18.88 -19.29 10.88
C ASN A 370 -18.73 -19.68 12.37
N LYS A 371 -17.49 -19.71 12.88
CA LYS A 371 -17.15 -20.03 14.28
C LYS A 371 -16.98 -18.80 15.17
N ILE A 372 -16.71 -17.63 14.57
CA ILE A 372 -16.52 -16.37 15.28
C ILE A 372 -17.90 -15.72 15.48
N LYS A 373 -18.33 -15.59 16.75
CA LYS A 373 -19.61 -14.97 17.11
C LYS A 373 -19.51 -14.24 18.44
N GLY A 374 -20.24 -13.13 18.57
CA GLY A 374 -20.34 -12.41 19.85
C GLY A 374 -19.04 -11.76 20.28
N VAL A 375 -18.22 -11.25 19.34
CA VAL A 375 -16.96 -10.57 19.69
C VAL A 375 -17.20 -9.41 20.66
N VAL A 376 -18.36 -8.74 20.58
CA VAL A 376 -18.72 -7.64 21.48
C VAL A 376 -18.85 -8.09 22.95
N GLU A 377 -19.23 -9.33 23.22
CA GLU A 377 -19.34 -9.88 24.56
C GLU A 377 -17.96 -10.29 25.13
N ILE A 378 -17.10 -10.85 24.29
CA ILE A 378 -15.80 -11.41 24.67
C ILE A 378 -14.74 -10.31 24.74
N ALA A 379 -14.64 -9.46 23.69
CA ALA A 379 -13.59 -8.47 23.50
C ALA A 379 -14.19 -7.15 22.97
N PRO A 380 -14.83 -6.35 23.84
CA PRO A 380 -15.58 -5.16 23.42
C PRO A 380 -14.72 -4.08 22.78
N VAL A 381 -13.44 -3.92 23.16
CA VAL A 381 -12.52 -2.94 22.54
C VAL A 381 -12.16 -3.40 21.13
N THR A 382 -11.75 -4.67 20.99
CA THR A 382 -11.51 -5.29 19.67
C THR A 382 -12.76 -5.23 18.77
N ALA A 383 -13.96 -5.46 19.33
CA ALA A 383 -15.22 -5.35 18.57
C ALA A 383 -15.47 -3.93 18.06
N ALA A 384 -15.31 -2.91 18.92
CA ALA A 384 -15.49 -1.50 18.53
C ALA A 384 -14.52 -1.08 17.42
N LEU A 385 -13.23 -1.41 17.57
CA LEU A 385 -12.21 -1.13 16.56
C LEU A 385 -12.45 -1.89 15.25
N THR A 386 -12.97 -3.13 15.33
CA THR A 386 -13.35 -3.90 14.12
C THR A 386 -14.54 -3.25 13.41
N ILE A 387 -15.54 -2.75 14.12
CA ILE A 387 -16.65 -2.02 13.52
C ILE A 387 -16.15 -0.76 12.81
N ILE A 388 -15.25 0.00 13.45
CA ILE A 388 -14.60 1.18 12.84
C ILE A 388 -13.86 0.78 11.55
N ALA A 389 -13.07 -0.28 11.59
CA ALA A 389 -12.34 -0.79 10.42
C ALA A 389 -13.28 -1.20 9.27
N LEU A 390 -14.38 -1.88 9.57
CA LEU A 390 -15.36 -2.33 8.58
C LEU A 390 -16.13 -1.16 7.96
N LEU A 391 -16.57 -0.18 8.77
CA LEU A 391 -17.23 1.03 8.27
C LEU A 391 -16.27 1.89 7.44
N ALA A 392 -15.01 1.99 7.87
CA ALA A 392 -13.99 2.69 7.12
C ALA A 392 -13.69 2.02 5.77
N LEU A 393 -13.59 0.67 5.73
CA LEU A 393 -13.42 -0.10 4.49
C LEU A 393 -14.66 -0.05 3.57
N ALA A 394 -15.84 0.13 4.15
CA ALA A 394 -17.09 0.33 3.41
C ALA A 394 -17.25 1.80 2.96
N ALA A 395 -16.20 2.60 3.04
CA ALA A 395 -16.20 4.03 2.70
C ALA A 395 -17.40 4.79 3.28
N PHE A 396 -17.76 4.48 4.53
CA PHE A 396 -18.88 5.15 5.20
C PHE A 396 -18.43 6.49 5.79
N PRO A 397 -19.18 7.58 5.67
CA PRO A 397 -18.87 8.81 6.40
C PRO A 397 -18.89 8.56 7.92
N PRO A 398 -17.99 9.12 8.71
CA PRO A 398 -17.01 10.17 8.41
C PRO A 398 -15.58 9.65 8.14
N PHE A 399 -15.39 8.45 7.61
CA PHE A 399 -14.07 7.86 7.42
C PHE A 399 -13.39 8.32 6.13
N ALA A 400 -12.04 8.31 6.13
CA ALA A 400 -11.21 8.88 5.08
C ALA A 400 -11.46 8.30 3.68
N LEU A 401 -11.67 6.97 3.56
CA LEU A 401 -11.93 6.34 2.26
C LEU A 401 -13.16 6.89 1.54
N PHE A 402 -14.18 7.35 2.28
CA PHE A 402 -15.35 8.01 1.70
C PHE A 402 -14.95 9.19 0.80
N ILE A 403 -14.01 10.03 1.26
CA ILE A 403 -13.57 11.20 0.49
C ILE A 403 -12.96 10.77 -0.85
N SER A 404 -12.01 9.83 -0.83
CA SER A 404 -11.33 9.41 -2.06
C SER A 404 -12.24 8.66 -3.03
N GLU A 405 -13.17 7.85 -2.56
CA GLU A 405 -14.17 7.19 -3.41
C GLU A 405 -15.17 8.20 -3.98
N PHE A 406 -15.65 9.13 -3.15
CA PHE A 406 -16.51 10.21 -3.61
C PHE A 406 -15.86 11.04 -4.73
N LEU A 407 -14.58 11.44 -4.54
CA LEU A 407 -13.81 12.13 -5.58
C LEU A 407 -13.64 11.29 -6.85
N THR A 408 -13.47 9.97 -6.71
CA THR A 408 -13.42 9.05 -7.84
C THR A 408 -14.71 9.06 -8.65
N PHE A 409 -15.87 9.04 -7.98
CA PHE A 409 -17.16 9.15 -8.64
C PHE A 409 -17.36 10.50 -9.31
N VAL A 410 -17.00 11.59 -8.65
CA VAL A 410 -17.07 12.95 -9.21
C VAL A 410 -16.19 13.07 -10.47
N ALA A 411 -14.93 12.63 -10.40
CA ALA A 411 -14.02 12.61 -11.53
C ALA A 411 -14.56 11.72 -12.68
N GLY A 412 -15.12 10.55 -12.35
CA GLY A 412 -15.68 9.63 -13.33
C GLY A 412 -16.89 10.17 -14.05
N VAL A 413 -17.77 10.91 -13.37
CA VAL A 413 -18.95 11.55 -13.99
C VAL A 413 -18.52 12.70 -14.91
N GLN A 414 -17.43 13.41 -14.57
CA GLN A 414 -16.94 14.52 -15.39
C GLN A 414 -16.24 14.10 -16.67
N SER A 415 -15.34 13.12 -16.58
CA SER A 415 -14.38 12.82 -17.65
C SER A 415 -14.33 11.35 -18.05
N GLY A 416 -15.06 10.48 -17.36
CA GLY A 416 -15.13 9.06 -17.66
C GLY A 416 -16.39 8.63 -18.39
N PRO A 417 -16.43 7.42 -18.94
CA PRO A 417 -17.65 6.85 -19.48
C PRO A 417 -18.62 6.50 -18.35
N ILE A 418 -19.82 7.09 -18.37
CA ILE A 418 -20.82 6.98 -17.29
C ILE A 418 -21.19 5.52 -16.97
N TRP A 419 -21.18 4.63 -17.94
CA TRP A 419 -21.46 3.21 -17.74
C TRP A 419 -20.42 2.52 -16.85
N VAL A 420 -19.14 2.93 -16.89
CA VAL A 420 -18.11 2.44 -15.97
C VAL A 420 -18.42 2.88 -14.55
N VAL A 421 -18.82 4.15 -14.36
CA VAL A 421 -19.19 4.69 -13.04
C VAL A 421 -20.33 3.87 -12.43
N VAL A 422 -21.34 3.52 -13.24
CA VAL A 422 -22.47 2.67 -12.80
C VAL A 422 -22.02 1.26 -12.43
N LEU A 423 -21.18 0.63 -13.26
CA LEU A 423 -20.67 -0.72 -12.97
C LEU A 423 -19.83 -0.75 -11.68
N VAL A 424 -18.98 0.26 -11.49
CA VAL A 424 -18.16 0.42 -10.30
C VAL A 424 -19.02 0.63 -9.05
N ALA A 425 -20.06 1.46 -9.13
CA ALA A 425 -21.00 1.66 -8.03
C ALA A 425 -21.69 0.35 -7.61
N ILE A 426 -22.09 -0.49 -8.58
CA ILE A 426 -22.68 -1.81 -8.31
C ILE A 426 -21.62 -2.72 -7.64
N GLY A 427 -20.39 -2.76 -8.16
CA GLY A 427 -19.30 -3.57 -7.61
C GLY A 427 -18.98 -3.19 -6.16
N LEU A 428 -18.75 -1.90 -5.88
CA LEU A 428 -18.48 -1.38 -4.53
C LEU A 428 -19.62 -1.67 -3.57
N THR A 429 -20.86 -1.47 -4.00
CA THR A 429 -22.06 -1.82 -3.19
C THR A 429 -22.02 -3.30 -2.79
N GLY A 430 -21.66 -4.21 -3.71
CA GLY A 430 -21.47 -5.61 -3.41
C GLY A 430 -20.40 -5.85 -2.33
N VAL A 431 -19.23 -5.22 -2.45
CA VAL A 431 -18.15 -5.33 -1.45
C VAL A 431 -18.62 -4.84 -0.08
N TYR A 432 -19.35 -3.71 -0.02
CA TYR A 432 -19.87 -3.17 1.24
C TYR A 432 -20.85 -4.11 1.93
N PHE A 433 -21.76 -4.74 1.18
CA PHE A 433 -22.63 -5.77 1.74
C PHE A 433 -21.86 -6.96 2.30
N ALA A 434 -20.80 -7.41 1.60
CA ALA A 434 -19.99 -8.51 2.08
C ALA A 434 -19.21 -8.17 3.37
N LEU A 435 -18.69 -6.95 3.48
CA LEU A 435 -18.00 -6.46 4.69
C LEU A 435 -18.97 -6.27 5.86
N THR A 436 -20.14 -5.68 5.62
CA THR A 436 -21.20 -5.55 6.64
C THR A 436 -21.63 -6.90 7.17
N GLY A 437 -21.65 -7.94 6.31
CA GLY A 437 -21.92 -9.31 6.71
C GLY A 437 -20.96 -9.87 7.77
N ILE A 438 -19.71 -9.38 7.85
CA ILE A 438 -18.77 -9.74 8.93
C ILE A 438 -19.28 -9.18 10.26
N ALA A 439 -19.67 -7.90 10.28
CA ALA A 439 -20.17 -7.26 11.49
C ALA A 439 -21.41 -7.99 12.03
N LEU A 440 -22.39 -8.24 11.18
CA LEU A 440 -23.64 -8.87 11.58
C LEU A 440 -23.47 -10.32 12.05
N LYS A 441 -22.61 -11.10 11.40
CA LYS A 441 -22.43 -12.52 11.71
C LYS A 441 -21.47 -12.79 12.86
N SER A 442 -20.41 -12.01 12.98
CA SER A 442 -19.29 -12.32 13.87
C SER A 442 -19.20 -11.38 15.07
N ILE A 443 -19.39 -10.08 14.89
CA ILE A 443 -19.22 -9.13 15.99
C ILE A 443 -20.43 -9.19 16.93
N PHE A 444 -21.62 -9.17 16.37
CA PHE A 444 -22.86 -9.27 17.11
C PHE A 444 -23.31 -10.74 17.29
N GLY A 445 -24.25 -10.98 18.19
CA GLY A 445 -24.75 -12.30 18.53
C GLY A 445 -24.21 -12.79 19.85
N LYS A 446 -24.57 -14.00 20.23
CA LYS A 446 -24.13 -14.64 21.49
C LYS A 446 -22.76 -15.30 21.29
N ALA A 447 -21.86 -15.07 22.26
CA ALA A 447 -20.58 -15.75 22.31
C ALA A 447 -20.75 -17.27 22.44
N PRO A 448 -19.78 -18.08 21.93
CA PRO A 448 -19.77 -19.52 22.16
C PRO A 448 -19.77 -19.86 23.66
N GLU A 449 -20.50 -20.91 24.04
CA GLU A 449 -20.57 -21.36 25.43
C GLU A 449 -19.17 -21.69 25.99
N GLY A 450 -18.92 -21.21 27.21
CA GLY A 450 -17.64 -21.43 27.89
C GLY A 450 -16.53 -20.42 27.60
N MET A 451 -16.68 -19.54 26.60
CA MET A 451 -15.72 -18.44 26.39
C MET A 451 -15.87 -17.35 27.45
N LYS A 452 -14.76 -16.97 28.05
CA LYS A 452 -14.70 -15.85 29.01
C LYS A 452 -14.26 -14.57 28.30
N ARG A 453 -14.64 -13.42 28.87
CA ARG A 453 -14.17 -12.12 28.42
C ARG A 453 -12.64 -12.09 28.42
N ASN A 454 -12.03 -11.80 27.30
CA ASN A 454 -10.60 -11.76 27.09
C ASN A 454 -10.24 -10.74 25.98
N GLU A 455 -9.41 -9.78 26.30
CA GLU A 455 -8.87 -8.82 25.34
C GLU A 455 -7.39 -9.14 25.05
N VAL A 456 -6.93 -8.71 23.89
CA VAL A 456 -5.51 -8.78 23.55
C VAL A 456 -4.70 -7.76 24.36
N PRO A 457 -3.36 -7.95 24.49
CA PRO A 457 -2.50 -7.02 25.22
C PRO A 457 -2.56 -5.58 24.70
N ALA A 458 -2.37 -4.61 25.60
CA ALA A 458 -2.42 -3.18 25.28
C ALA A 458 -1.48 -2.76 24.15
N LEU A 459 -0.30 -3.38 24.00
CA LEU A 459 0.62 -3.12 22.89
C LEU A 459 0.07 -3.51 21.51
N MET A 460 -1.01 -4.29 21.44
CA MET A 460 -1.75 -4.52 20.18
C MET A 460 -2.84 -3.46 20.00
N ILE A 461 -3.56 -3.11 21.06
CA ILE A 461 -4.70 -2.19 21.02
C ILE A 461 -4.27 -0.73 20.78
N ILE A 462 -3.19 -0.25 21.40
CA ILE A 462 -2.75 1.15 21.32
C ILE A 462 -2.44 1.57 19.86
N PRO A 463 -1.66 0.79 19.07
CA PRO A 463 -1.43 1.11 17.66
C PRO A 463 -2.72 1.15 16.82
N GLU A 464 -3.68 0.29 17.15
CA GLU A 464 -4.96 0.21 16.47
C GLU A 464 -5.88 1.39 16.77
N ILE A 465 -5.89 1.86 18.03
CA ILE A 465 -6.59 3.09 18.41
C ILE A 465 -5.99 4.27 17.64
N ALA A 466 -4.66 4.37 17.56
CA ALA A 466 -4.00 5.41 16.79
C ALA A 466 -4.42 5.38 15.31
N LEU A 467 -4.47 4.19 14.68
CA LEU A 467 -4.96 4.02 13.31
C LEU A 467 -6.42 4.42 13.17
N ALA A 468 -7.29 4.02 14.09
CA ALA A 468 -8.71 4.36 14.08
C ALA A 468 -8.93 5.88 14.18
N ILE A 469 -8.17 6.56 15.05
CA ILE A 469 -8.18 8.02 15.17
C ILE A 469 -7.73 8.68 13.86
N VAL A 470 -6.63 8.22 13.26
CA VAL A 470 -6.11 8.78 11.99
C VAL A 470 -7.14 8.61 10.87
N VAL A 471 -7.72 7.42 10.72
CA VAL A 471 -8.70 7.13 9.66
C VAL A 471 -9.97 7.96 9.82
N MET A 472 -10.40 8.23 11.06
CA MET A 472 -11.55 9.09 11.33
C MET A 472 -11.20 10.57 11.15
N TRP A 473 -10.05 11.00 11.67
CA TRP A 473 -9.60 12.40 11.56
C TRP A 473 -9.43 12.83 10.10
N PHE A 474 -8.77 12.01 9.28
CA PHE A 474 -8.59 12.32 7.85
C PHE A 474 -9.90 12.39 7.07
N GLY A 475 -10.95 11.70 7.53
CA GLY A 475 -12.26 11.77 6.91
C GLY A 475 -13.09 12.99 7.35
N ILE A 476 -12.85 13.52 8.56
CA ILE A 476 -13.53 14.72 9.06
C ILE A 476 -12.81 16.00 8.60
N ALA A 477 -11.50 16.01 8.70
CA ALA A 477 -10.65 17.15 8.38
C ALA A 477 -9.29 16.65 7.85
N THR A 478 -9.20 16.45 6.55
CA THR A 478 -7.92 16.07 5.91
C THR A 478 -6.90 17.19 6.14
N PRO A 479 -5.73 16.90 6.77
CA PRO A 479 -4.72 17.92 7.02
C PRO A 479 -4.23 18.60 5.75
N VAL A 480 -4.02 19.92 5.80
CA VAL A 480 -3.53 20.73 4.66
C VAL A 480 -2.21 20.17 4.10
N ALA A 481 -1.32 19.68 4.97
CA ALA A 481 -0.07 19.07 4.53
C ALA A 481 -0.27 17.82 3.63
N ILE A 482 -1.37 17.08 3.80
CA ILE A 482 -1.71 15.95 2.92
C ILE A 482 -2.27 16.46 1.60
N THR A 483 -3.19 17.41 1.65
CA THR A 483 -3.81 17.95 0.42
C THR A 483 -2.81 18.69 -0.45
N SER A 484 -1.95 19.56 0.12
CA SER A 484 -0.87 20.21 -0.62
C SER A 484 0.15 19.21 -1.18
N GLY A 485 0.57 18.23 -0.39
CA GLY A 485 1.47 17.18 -0.88
C GLY A 485 0.85 16.35 -2.02
N VAL A 486 -0.46 16.10 -2.00
CA VAL A 486 -1.19 15.45 -3.10
C VAL A 486 -1.30 16.35 -4.31
N GLU A 487 -1.48 17.67 -4.13
CA GLU A 487 -1.46 18.67 -5.21
C GLU A 487 -0.12 18.66 -5.94
N ASP A 488 0.98 18.79 -5.18
CA ASP A 488 2.34 18.76 -5.73
C ASP A 488 2.62 17.42 -6.44
N ALA A 489 2.22 16.30 -5.83
CA ALA A 489 2.40 14.99 -6.45
C ALA A 489 1.54 14.81 -7.72
N THR A 490 0.34 15.42 -7.76
CA THR A 490 -0.50 15.41 -8.96
C THR A 490 0.16 16.20 -10.10
N SER A 491 0.81 17.34 -9.78
CA SER A 491 1.56 18.12 -10.75
C SER A 491 2.72 17.31 -11.36
N VAL A 492 3.45 16.57 -10.52
CA VAL A 492 4.52 15.66 -10.98
C VAL A 492 3.98 14.57 -11.91
N VAL A 493 2.84 13.94 -11.57
CA VAL A 493 2.26 12.86 -12.39
C VAL A 493 1.77 13.35 -13.74
N LEU A 494 1.17 14.54 -13.80
CA LEU A 494 0.61 15.10 -15.02
C LEU A 494 1.60 15.95 -15.81
N ASN A 495 2.80 16.21 -15.27
CA ASN A 495 3.76 17.19 -15.86
C ASN A 495 3.12 18.57 -16.09
N GLN A 496 2.32 19.04 -15.14
CA GLN A 496 1.63 20.33 -15.19
C GLN A 496 1.95 21.13 -13.93
N SER A 497 1.93 22.45 -14.01
CA SER A 497 2.06 23.29 -12.81
C SER A 497 0.80 23.20 -11.94
N VAL A 498 0.93 23.55 -10.63
CA VAL A 498 -0.22 23.57 -9.72
C VAL A 498 -1.27 24.59 -10.19
N GLU A 499 -0.83 25.73 -10.78
CA GLU A 499 -1.72 26.74 -11.35
C GLU A 499 -2.57 26.16 -12.49
N GLU A 500 -1.97 25.36 -13.39
CA GLU A 500 -2.70 24.67 -14.48
C GLU A 500 -3.71 23.65 -13.93
N LEU A 501 -3.40 22.95 -12.83
CA LEU A 501 -4.35 22.04 -12.17
C LEU A 501 -5.60 22.79 -11.68
N HIS A 502 -5.42 24.03 -11.18
CA HIS A 502 -6.50 24.89 -10.70
C HIS A 502 -7.37 25.50 -11.83
N GLU A 503 -6.99 25.34 -13.09
CA GLU A 503 -7.87 25.66 -14.22
C GLU A 503 -9.07 24.71 -14.31
N ALA A 504 -8.96 23.49 -13.79
CA ALA A 504 -10.07 22.53 -13.71
C ALA A 504 -11.05 22.95 -12.58
N PRO A 505 -12.32 23.34 -12.88
CA PRO A 505 -13.21 23.97 -11.89
C PRO A 505 -13.48 23.14 -10.63
N LEU A 506 -13.72 21.84 -10.78
CA LEU A 506 -13.99 20.96 -9.64
C LEU A 506 -12.72 20.63 -8.84
N TYR A 507 -11.57 20.55 -9.48
CA TYR A 507 -10.30 20.41 -8.78
C TYR A 507 -10.07 21.60 -7.86
N ARG A 508 -10.18 22.81 -8.39
CA ARG A 508 -10.09 24.05 -7.64
C ARG A 508 -11.10 24.12 -6.50
N MET A 509 -12.35 23.69 -6.73
CA MET A 509 -13.39 23.71 -5.69
C MET A 509 -13.03 22.81 -4.48
N VAL A 510 -12.37 21.67 -4.73
CA VAL A 510 -11.97 20.71 -3.70
C VAL A 510 -10.71 21.16 -2.97
N PHE A 511 -9.71 21.66 -3.69
CA PHE A 511 -8.39 21.94 -3.13
C PHE A 511 -8.18 23.41 -2.73
N SER A 512 -8.76 24.41 -3.43
CA SER A 512 -8.56 25.83 -3.10
C SER A 512 -9.34 26.35 -1.88
N SER A 513 -10.33 25.63 -1.41
CA SER A 513 -11.09 26.05 -0.20
C SER A 513 -10.27 26.00 1.09
N GLN A 514 -9.13 25.32 1.08
CA GLN A 514 -8.26 25.16 2.24
C GLN A 514 -7.08 26.16 2.27
N THR A 515 -6.68 26.73 1.13
CA THR A 515 -5.60 27.73 1.06
C THR A 515 -5.99 29.09 1.65
N LYS A 516 -7.27 29.44 1.68
CA LYS A 516 -7.75 30.71 2.25
C LYS A 516 -7.69 30.83 3.78
N THR A 517 -7.49 29.72 4.48
CA THR A 517 -7.36 29.73 5.96
C THR A 517 -5.93 29.98 6.43
N SER A 518 -4.92 29.90 5.58
CA SER A 518 -3.52 30.17 5.94
C SER A 518 -3.08 31.64 5.72
N GLU A 519 -3.85 32.42 5.01
CA GLU A 519 -3.57 33.86 4.79
C GLU A 519 -4.24 34.82 5.83
N VAL A 520 -4.98 34.26 6.78
CA VAL A 520 -5.74 35.07 7.78
C VAL A 520 -5.24 34.85 9.23
N ASN A 521 -4.07 34.21 9.44
CA ASN A 521 -3.48 34.16 10.78
C ASN A 521 -2.06 34.68 10.80
#